data_99d7deec1d8cf5a12874b838656b36af
#
_entry.id   99d7deec1d8cf5a12874b838656b36af
#
_cell.length_a   1.000
_cell.length_b   1.000
_cell.length_c   1.000
_cell.angle_alpha   90.00
_cell.angle_beta   90.00
_cell.angle_gamma   90.00
#
_symmetry.space_group_name_H-M   'P 1'
#
loop_
_entity.id
_entity.type
_entity.pdbx_description
1 polymer ?
#
loop_
_entity_poly.entity_id
_entity_poly.type
_entity_poly.pdbx_seq_one_letter_code
_entity_poly.pdbx_strand_id
1 'polypeptide(L)' 'MTIVRIRPESDWVLFVVSDDGRMGTFDIRPYLKYEAFEPLRDINEFQKVSHGGYFVEWSCGADLSADTIEAQWQPQA' A
#
# COMPACT_ATOMS: atom_id res chain seq x y z
N MET A 1 7.28 10.63 -3.89
CA MET A 1 8.24 9.51 -4.08
C MET A 1 7.81 8.64 -5.24
N THR A 2 8.74 7.88 -5.78
CA THR A 2 8.44 6.86 -6.78
C THR A 2 8.63 5.49 -6.14
N ILE A 3 7.60 4.67 -6.18
CA ILE A 3 7.62 3.33 -5.58
C ILE A 3 8.29 2.38 -6.56
N VAL A 4 9.33 1.67 -6.11
CA VAL A 4 10.03 0.69 -6.94
C VAL A 4 9.78 -0.74 -6.47
N ARG A 5 9.25 -0.91 -5.25
CA ARG A 5 8.94 -2.23 -4.72
C ARG A 5 7.80 -2.11 -3.71
N ILE A 6 6.90 -3.08 -3.75
CA ILE A 6 5.80 -3.20 -2.80
C ILE A 6 5.70 -4.66 -2.37
N ARG A 7 5.45 -4.90 -1.08
CA ARG A 7 5.26 -6.26 -0.58
C ARG A 7 4.16 -6.25 0.47
N PRO A 8 3.11 -7.05 0.28
CA PRO A 8 2.09 -7.18 1.31
C PRO A 8 2.64 -8.02 2.47
N GLU A 9 2.45 -7.49 3.68
CA GLU A 9 2.84 -8.16 4.90
C GLU A 9 1.60 -8.65 5.63
N SER A 10 1.78 -9.32 6.77
CA SER A 10 0.65 -9.72 7.62
C SER A 10 -0.07 -8.49 8.17
N ASP A 11 -1.32 -8.68 8.62
CA ASP A 11 -2.12 -7.65 9.29
C ASP A 11 -2.40 -6.40 8.43
N TRP A 12 -2.53 -6.59 7.09
CA TRP A 12 -2.86 -5.50 6.15
C TRP A 12 -1.84 -4.37 6.16
N VAL A 13 -0.57 -4.71 6.26
CA VAL A 13 0.54 -3.77 6.18
C VAL A 13 1.25 -3.94 4.85
N LEU A 14 1.58 -2.82 4.18
CA LEU A 14 2.40 -2.81 2.98
C LEU A 14 3.81 -2.40 3.33
N PHE A 15 4.80 -3.16 2.87
CA PHE A 15 6.19 -2.73 2.88
C PHE A 15 6.48 -2.04 1.55
N VAL A 16 6.99 -0.82 1.61
CA VAL A 16 7.16 0.05 0.44
C VAL A 16 8.60 0.52 0.35
N VAL A 17 9.18 0.42 -0.86
CA VAL A 17 10.52 0.92 -1.14
C VAL A 17 10.41 2.00 -2.21
N SER A 18 11.05 3.13 -1.95
CA SER A 18 11.13 4.27 -2.87
C SER A 18 12.42 4.19 -3.68
N ASP A 19 12.43 4.83 -4.86
CA ASP A 19 13.59 4.87 -5.76
C ASP A 19 14.80 5.60 -5.18
N ASP A 20 14.59 6.43 -4.17
CA ASP A 20 15.68 7.12 -3.47
C ASP A 20 16.28 6.30 -2.32
N GLY A 21 15.87 5.04 -2.18
CA GLY A 21 16.39 4.13 -1.15
C GLY A 21 15.62 4.17 0.17
N ARG A 22 14.67 5.07 0.34
CA ARG A 22 13.84 5.07 1.55
C ARG A 22 12.91 3.87 1.54
N MET A 23 12.59 3.37 2.72
CA MET A 23 11.63 2.27 2.87
C MET A 23 10.80 2.49 4.12
N GLY A 24 9.62 1.89 4.15
CA GLY A 24 8.73 2.03 5.27
C GLY A 24 7.55 1.08 5.18
N THR A 25 6.68 1.15 6.18
CA THR A 25 5.46 0.35 6.22
C THR A 25 4.24 1.26 6.24
N PHE A 26 3.18 0.80 5.61
CA PHE A 26 1.93 1.56 5.52
C PHE A 26 0.76 0.65 5.91
N ASP A 27 0.00 1.06 6.93
CA ASP A 27 -1.12 0.29 7.45
C ASP A 27 -2.39 0.59 6.65
N ILE A 28 -2.96 -0.44 6.03
CA ILE A 28 -4.18 -0.31 5.23
C ILE A 28 -5.45 -0.41 6.10
N ARG A 29 -5.35 -0.91 7.33
CA ARG A 29 -6.54 -1.17 8.15
C ARG A 29 -7.47 0.04 8.32
N PRO A 30 -6.96 1.28 8.49
CA PRO A 30 -7.85 2.43 8.58
C PRO A 30 -8.71 2.68 7.35
N TYR A 31 -8.30 2.15 6.19
CA TYR A 31 -9.01 2.31 4.94
C TYR A 31 -10.08 1.25 4.71
N LEU A 32 -10.07 0.14 5.46
CA LEU A 32 -10.97 -0.98 5.24
C LEU A 32 -12.45 -0.63 5.52
N LYS A 33 -12.70 0.48 6.20
CA LYS A 33 -14.05 0.97 6.46
C LYS A 33 -14.67 1.65 5.23
N TYR A 34 -13.85 2.02 4.25
CA TYR A 34 -14.35 2.66 3.04
C TYR A 34 -14.80 1.62 2.03
N GLU A 35 -15.88 1.92 1.32
CA GLU A 35 -16.49 0.98 0.38
C GLU A 35 -15.51 0.49 -0.68
N ALA A 36 -14.68 1.40 -1.23
CA ALA A 36 -13.72 1.04 -2.26
C ALA A 36 -12.70 0.01 -1.79
N PHE A 37 -12.42 -0.03 -0.48
CA PHE A 37 -11.42 -0.93 0.12
C PHE A 37 -12.03 -2.15 0.78
N GLU A 38 -13.36 -2.26 0.82
CA GLU A 38 -14.04 -3.36 1.50
C GLU A 38 -13.58 -4.74 1.02
N PRO A 39 -13.39 -4.99 -0.30
CA PRO A 39 -12.91 -6.30 -0.75
C PRO A 39 -11.56 -6.69 -0.17
N LEU A 40 -10.75 -5.74 0.28
CA LEU A 40 -9.43 -6.01 0.85
C LEU A 40 -9.50 -6.56 2.27
N ARG A 41 -10.67 -6.63 2.86
CA ARG A 41 -10.88 -7.35 4.14
C ARG A 41 -10.57 -8.82 3.98
N ASP A 42 -10.70 -9.35 2.77
CA ASP A 42 -10.15 -10.65 2.43
C ASP A 42 -8.65 -10.51 2.24
N ILE A 43 -7.87 -11.13 3.13
CA ILE A 43 -6.41 -11.01 3.09
C ILE A 43 -5.84 -11.52 1.75
N ASN A 44 -6.49 -12.48 1.11
CA ASN A 44 -6.04 -12.97 -0.19
C ASN A 44 -6.14 -11.90 -1.27
N GLU A 45 -7.20 -11.08 -1.22
CA GLU A 45 -7.34 -9.95 -2.15
C GLU A 45 -6.30 -8.87 -1.86
N PHE A 46 -6.05 -8.58 -0.59
CA PHE A 46 -5.02 -7.62 -0.19
C PHE A 46 -3.65 -8.01 -0.75
N GLN A 47 -3.32 -9.30 -0.76
CA GLN A 47 -2.01 -9.78 -1.20
C GLN A 47 -1.78 -9.61 -2.71
N LYS A 48 -2.83 -9.32 -3.48
CA LYS A 48 -2.74 -9.12 -4.93
C LYS A 48 -2.37 -7.69 -5.33
N VAL A 49 -1.83 -6.92 -4.41
CA VAL A 49 -1.43 -5.53 -4.66
C VAL A 49 -0.37 -5.45 -5.76
N SER A 50 -0.46 -4.40 -6.57
CA SER A 50 0.55 -4.04 -7.56
C SER A 50 0.82 -2.55 -7.50
N HIS A 51 1.88 -2.09 -8.18
CA HIS A 51 2.20 -0.67 -8.21
C HIS A 51 2.61 -0.22 -9.61
N GLY A 52 2.42 1.08 -9.87
CA GLY A 52 2.82 1.72 -11.11
C GLY A 52 3.83 2.85 -10.88
N GLY A 53 4.57 2.84 -9.79
CA GLY A 53 5.56 3.86 -9.45
C GLY A 53 4.95 5.01 -8.66
N TYR A 54 3.85 5.58 -9.12
CA TYR A 54 3.20 6.73 -8.46
C TYR A 54 1.96 6.34 -7.66
N PHE A 55 1.62 5.05 -7.65
CA PHE A 55 0.43 4.54 -6.97
C PHE A 55 0.59 3.05 -6.67
N VAL A 56 -0.25 2.57 -5.75
CA VAL A 56 -0.49 1.14 -5.56
C VAL A 56 -1.96 0.89 -5.89
N GLU A 57 -2.26 -0.30 -6.40
CA GLU A 57 -3.63 -0.63 -6.76
C GLU A 57 -3.93 -2.11 -6.54
N TRP A 58 -5.22 -2.40 -6.45
CA TRP A 58 -5.73 -3.77 -6.36
C TRP A 58 -6.76 -3.99 -7.46
N SER A 59 -6.95 -5.23 -7.86
CA SER A 59 -7.86 -5.58 -8.96
C SER A 59 -9.33 -5.21 -8.67
N CYS A 60 -9.69 -5.01 -7.41
CA CYS A 60 -11.05 -4.58 -7.03
C CYS A 60 -11.32 -3.09 -7.31
N GLY A 61 -10.30 -2.34 -7.76
CA GLY A 61 -10.44 -0.91 -8.04
C GLY A 61 -9.94 0.01 -6.94
N ALA A 62 -9.56 -0.54 -5.79
CA ALA A 62 -8.95 0.27 -4.72
C ALA A 62 -7.57 0.72 -5.15
N ASP A 63 -7.21 1.95 -4.84
CA ASP A 63 -5.87 2.48 -5.12
C ASP A 63 -5.48 3.55 -4.09
N LEU A 64 -4.18 3.79 -4.01
CA LEU A 64 -3.61 4.86 -3.17
C LEU A 64 -2.43 5.47 -3.89
N SER A 65 -2.33 6.79 -3.87
CA SER A 65 -1.18 7.46 -4.46
C SER A 65 0.07 7.29 -3.61
N ALA A 66 1.24 7.34 -4.27
CA ALA A 66 2.51 7.34 -3.57
C ALA A 66 2.62 8.52 -2.60
N ASP A 67 2.04 9.67 -2.94
CA ASP A 67 2.05 10.84 -2.07
C ASP A 67 1.27 10.59 -0.78
N THR A 68 0.13 9.92 -0.86
CA THR A 68 -0.65 9.55 0.33
C THR A 68 0.14 8.60 1.22
N ILE A 69 0.80 7.61 0.62
CA ILE A 69 1.61 6.65 1.36
C ILE A 69 2.76 7.37 2.05
N GLU A 70 3.48 8.22 1.33
CA GLU A 70 4.62 8.96 1.87
C GLU A 70 4.22 9.87 3.03
N ALA A 71 3.02 10.46 2.96
CA ALA A 71 2.54 11.36 4.01
C ALA A 71 2.23 10.63 5.32
N GLN A 72 1.95 9.34 5.27
CA GLN A 72 1.40 8.62 6.42
C GLN A 72 2.14 7.33 6.78
N TRP A 73 3.16 6.94 6.01
CA TRP A 73 3.85 5.69 6.28
C TRP A 73 4.78 5.81 7.51
N GLN A 74 5.21 4.65 8.01
CA GLN A 74 6.22 4.55 9.07
C GLN A 74 7.57 4.32 8.39
N PRO A 75 8.39 5.36 8.18
CA PRO A 75 9.69 5.17 7.54
C PRO A 75 10.60 4.36 8.44
N GLN A 76 11.42 3.52 7.82
CA GLN A 76 12.43 2.75 8.53
C GLN A 76 13.76 3.51 8.45
N ALA A 77 14.46 3.53 9.56
CA ALA A 77 15.75 4.19 9.64
C ALA A 77 16.83 3.37 8.93
#